data_b4a218addd2304d5490e3f3ce9a27d4f
#
_entry.id   b4a218addd2304d5490e3f3ce9a27d4f
#
_cell.length_a   1.000
_cell.length_b   1.000
_cell.length_c   1.000
_cell.angle_alpha   90.00
_cell.angle_beta   90.00
_cell.angle_gamma   90.00
#
_symmetry.space_group_name_H-M   'P 1'
#
loop_
_entity.id
_entity.type
_entity.pdbx_description
1 polymer ?
#
loop_
_entity_poly.entity_id
_entity_poly.type
_entity_poly.pdbx_seq_one_letter_code
_entity_poly.pdbx_strand_id
1 'polypeptide(L)'
;MTIIYNSKKIIDKKTLAIAQGISSSINRQDINEVRLSNTLFRLAIQKLNLKAKDIMDKSNPYYQENIKGRDPDIDSAYYMIMNNPKLLKSPIALFRNKVVFCSTPSDVLKIC
;
A
#
# COMPACT_ATOMS: atom_id res chain seq x y z
N MET A 1 10.42 -7.31 -7.86
CA MET A 1 9.65 -6.14 -7.39
C MET A 1 8.21 -6.54 -7.07
N THR A 2 7.68 -6.06 -5.98
CA THR A 2 6.29 -6.26 -5.60
C THR A 2 5.58 -4.91 -5.61
N ILE A 3 4.40 -4.85 -6.21
CA ILE A 3 3.55 -3.67 -6.19
C ILE A 3 2.22 -4.03 -5.53
N ILE A 4 1.94 -3.39 -4.41
CA ILE A 4 0.63 -3.47 -3.75
C ILE A 4 -0.19 -2.30 -4.25
N TYR A 5 -1.28 -2.56 -4.95
CA TYR A 5 -2.03 -1.53 -5.64
C TYR A 5 -3.53 -1.79 -5.62
N ASN A 6 -4.28 -0.75 -5.93
CA ASN A 6 -5.73 -0.82 -6.08
C ASN A 6 -6.06 -0.61 -7.57
N SER A 7 -6.47 -1.66 -8.26
CA SER A 7 -6.77 -1.61 -9.70
C SER A 7 -7.93 -0.68 -10.06
N LYS A 8 -8.69 -0.22 -9.09
CA LYS A 8 -9.80 0.73 -9.29
C LYS A 8 -9.33 2.19 -9.24
N LYS A 9 -8.07 2.45 -8.88
CA LYS A 9 -7.50 3.80 -8.82
C LYS A 9 -6.61 4.06 -10.03
N ILE A 10 -6.80 5.21 -10.68
CA ILE A 10 -6.06 5.58 -11.89
C ILE A 10 -4.57 5.73 -11.61
N ILE A 11 -4.21 6.37 -10.50
CA ILE A 11 -2.80 6.56 -10.13
C ILE A 11 -2.11 5.22 -9.92
N ASP A 12 -2.78 4.26 -9.30
CA ASP A 12 -2.24 2.94 -9.04
C ASP A 12 -1.97 2.18 -10.34
N LYS A 13 -2.90 2.26 -11.32
CA LYS A 13 -2.73 1.64 -12.63
C LYS A 13 -1.55 2.26 -13.39
N LYS A 14 -1.39 3.57 -13.34
CA LYS A 14 -0.27 4.27 -13.99
C LYS A 14 1.05 3.88 -13.34
N THR A 15 1.09 3.76 -12.01
CA THR A 15 2.27 3.33 -11.28
C THR A 15 2.69 1.92 -11.69
N LEU A 16 1.72 1.00 -11.79
CA LEU A 16 1.98 -0.36 -12.24
C LEU A 16 2.55 -0.37 -13.65
N ALA A 17 2.00 0.44 -14.55
CA ALA A 17 2.48 0.51 -15.93
C ALA A 17 3.94 0.98 -16.00
N ILE A 18 4.32 1.97 -15.21
CA ILE A 18 5.71 2.43 -15.14
C ILE A 18 6.60 1.32 -14.59
N ALA A 19 6.16 0.65 -13.52
CA ALA A 19 6.92 -0.45 -12.92
C ALA A 19 7.16 -1.57 -13.92
N GLN A 20 6.17 -1.92 -14.74
CA GLN A 20 6.29 -2.94 -15.78
C GLN A 20 7.30 -2.55 -16.87
N GLY A 21 7.53 -1.27 -17.08
CA GLY A 21 8.55 -0.77 -18.00
C GLY A 21 9.98 -0.88 -17.48
N ILE A 22 10.16 -0.96 -16.15
CA ILE A 22 11.49 -1.03 -15.54
C ILE A 22 11.84 -2.39 -14.96
N SER A 23 10.87 -3.29 -14.85
CA SER A 23 11.10 -4.64 -14.34
C SER A 23 10.28 -5.63 -15.14
N SER A 24 10.94 -6.70 -15.61
CA SER A 24 10.29 -7.78 -16.35
C SER A 24 9.52 -8.73 -15.44
N SER A 25 9.79 -8.73 -14.14
CA SER A 25 9.18 -9.64 -13.18
C SER A 25 8.60 -8.84 -12.01
N ILE A 26 7.29 -8.68 -12.03
CA ILE A 26 6.56 -7.96 -10.99
C ILE A 26 5.55 -8.88 -10.34
N ASN A 27 5.64 -8.99 -9.01
CA ASN A 27 4.61 -9.61 -8.20
C ASN A 27 3.51 -8.57 -7.97
N ARG A 28 2.38 -8.73 -8.65
CA ARG A 28 1.26 -7.80 -8.57
C ARG A 28 0.32 -8.22 -7.44
N GLN A 29 0.09 -7.32 -6.52
CA GLN A 29 -0.82 -7.53 -5.39
C GLN A 29 -1.97 -6.53 -5.49
N ASP A 30 -3.01 -6.88 -6.25
CA ASP A 30 -4.21 -6.07 -6.35
C ASP A 30 -5.08 -6.33 -5.13
N ILE A 31 -5.26 -5.31 -4.30
CA ILE A 31 -6.01 -5.43 -3.05
C ILE A 31 -7.50 -5.75 -3.25
N ASN A 32 -8.00 -5.62 -4.48
CA ASN A 32 -9.39 -6.00 -4.81
C ASN A 32 -9.52 -7.49 -5.15
N GLU A 33 -8.43 -8.17 -5.46
CA GLU A 33 -8.46 -9.55 -5.93
C GLU A 33 -7.72 -10.52 -5.01
N VAL A 34 -6.66 -10.06 -4.34
CA VAL A 34 -5.86 -10.90 -3.47
C VAL A 34 -5.85 -10.34 -2.06
N ARG A 35 -5.73 -11.26 -1.10
CA ARG A 35 -5.61 -10.89 0.31
C ARG A 35 -4.26 -10.23 0.54
N LEU A 36 -4.26 -9.10 1.23
CA LEU A 36 -3.03 -8.42 1.63
C LEU A 36 -2.18 -9.33 2.51
N SER A 37 -0.93 -9.57 2.11
CA SER A 37 0.00 -10.36 2.91
C SER A 37 0.34 -9.65 4.21
N ASN A 38 0.15 -10.33 5.34
CA ASN A 38 0.53 -9.79 6.64
C ASN A 38 2.03 -9.51 6.72
N THR A 39 2.84 -10.39 6.14
CA THR A 39 4.30 -10.21 6.10
C THR A 39 4.68 -8.94 5.33
N LEU A 40 4.11 -8.72 4.15
CA LEU A 40 4.37 -7.52 3.35
C LEU A 40 3.85 -6.26 4.04
N PHE A 41 2.69 -6.34 4.68
CA PHE A 41 2.11 -5.23 5.42
C PHE A 41 3.03 -4.77 6.55
N ARG A 42 3.50 -5.71 7.37
CA ARG A 42 4.41 -5.41 8.48
C ARG A 42 5.75 -4.89 7.99
N LEU A 43 6.27 -5.45 6.90
CA LEU A 43 7.51 -5.00 6.29
C LEU A 43 7.39 -3.55 5.81
N ALA A 44 6.29 -3.21 5.17
CA ALA A 44 6.06 -1.85 4.69
C ALA A 44 6.03 -0.84 5.86
N ILE A 45 5.30 -1.15 6.92
CA ILE A 45 5.24 -0.28 8.10
C ILE A 45 6.63 -0.10 8.72
N GLN A 46 7.37 -1.20 8.86
CA GLN A 46 8.70 -1.17 9.46
C GLN A 46 9.68 -0.34 8.63
N LYS A 47 9.74 -0.60 7.32
CA LYS A 47 10.71 0.07 6.43
C LYS A 47 10.36 1.54 6.20
N LEU A 48 9.09 1.89 6.21
CA LEU A 48 8.66 3.28 6.08
C LEU A 48 8.69 4.02 7.42
N ASN A 49 8.94 3.30 8.53
CA ASN A 49 8.97 3.84 9.88
C ASN A 49 7.69 4.60 10.22
N LEU A 50 6.54 3.96 9.93
CA LEU A 50 5.23 4.56 10.12
C LEU A 50 4.52 3.97 11.33
N LYS A 51 3.56 4.73 11.87
CA LYS A 51 2.52 4.18 12.71
C LYS A 51 1.52 3.41 11.85
N ALA A 52 0.81 2.44 12.44
CA ALA A 52 -0.14 1.63 11.69
C ALA A 52 -1.20 2.48 10.98
N LYS A 53 -1.69 3.53 11.63
CA LYS A 53 -2.69 4.42 11.02
C LYS A 53 -2.17 5.25 9.85
N ASP A 54 -0.86 5.46 9.76
CA ASP A 54 -0.27 6.29 8.71
C ASP A 54 -0.17 5.56 7.37
N ILE A 55 -0.37 4.24 7.34
CA ILE A 55 -0.47 3.48 6.09
C ILE A 55 -1.90 3.52 5.51
N MET A 56 -2.80 4.16 6.21
CA MET A 56 -4.21 4.28 5.81
C MET A 56 -4.47 5.58 5.06
N ASP A 57 -5.43 5.53 4.14
CA ASP A 57 -5.94 6.71 3.45
C ASP A 57 -6.83 7.50 4.43
N LYS A 58 -6.32 8.61 4.92
CA LYS A 58 -6.99 9.44 5.92
C LYS A 58 -8.22 10.17 5.37
N SER A 59 -8.37 10.24 4.05
CA SER A 59 -9.57 10.79 3.41
C SER A 59 -10.70 9.79 3.30
N ASN A 60 -10.44 8.51 3.58
CA ASN A 60 -11.44 7.47 3.51
C ASN A 60 -12.52 7.70 4.59
N PRO A 61 -13.83 7.63 4.25
CA PRO A 61 -14.89 7.84 5.24
C PRO A 61 -14.81 6.93 6.45
N TYR A 62 -14.43 5.66 6.26
CA TYR A 62 -14.27 4.73 7.38
C TYR A 62 -13.19 5.20 8.36
N TYR A 63 -12.07 5.75 7.83
CA TYR A 63 -11.03 6.32 8.67
C TYR A 63 -11.56 7.49 9.48
N GLN A 64 -12.26 8.41 8.83
CA GLN A 64 -12.81 9.60 9.50
C GLN A 64 -13.80 9.26 10.61
N GLU A 65 -14.60 8.22 10.40
CA GLU A 65 -15.65 7.84 11.34
C GLU A 65 -15.13 6.93 12.46
N ASN A 66 -14.15 6.07 12.20
CA ASN A 66 -13.81 4.98 13.11
C ASN A 66 -12.37 5.02 13.62
N ILE A 67 -11.45 5.70 12.97
CA ILE A 67 -10.02 5.62 13.27
C ILE A 67 -9.45 6.97 13.71
N LYS A 68 -9.95 8.06 13.15
CA LYS A 68 -9.46 9.41 13.46
C LYS A 68 -9.48 9.65 14.97
N GLY A 69 -8.34 10.07 15.52
CA GLY A 69 -8.18 10.28 16.95
C GLY A 69 -7.88 9.03 17.75
N ARG A 70 -7.79 7.87 17.10
CA ARG A 70 -7.40 6.61 17.71
C ARG A 70 -6.02 6.19 17.20
N ASP A 71 -5.42 5.21 17.88
CA ASP A 71 -4.10 4.71 17.52
C ASP A 71 -4.14 3.17 17.51
N PRO A 72 -4.73 2.55 16.46
CA PRO A 72 -4.84 1.10 16.40
C PRO A 72 -3.46 0.46 16.32
N ASP A 73 -3.30 -0.72 16.92
CA ASP A 73 -2.08 -1.49 16.77
C ASP A 73 -1.98 -2.11 15.36
N ILE A 74 -0.84 -2.71 15.05
CA ILE A 74 -0.58 -3.28 13.73
C ILE A 74 -1.59 -4.36 13.37
N ASP A 75 -1.93 -5.24 14.33
CA ASP A 75 -2.87 -6.33 14.07
C ASP A 75 -4.27 -5.81 13.78
N SER A 76 -4.74 -4.87 14.58
CA SER A 76 -6.05 -4.25 14.38
C SER A 76 -6.10 -3.50 13.05
N ALA A 77 -5.06 -2.75 12.71
CA ALA A 77 -4.96 -2.04 11.44
C ALA A 77 -4.99 -3.01 10.25
N TYR A 78 -4.28 -4.12 10.35
CA TYR A 78 -4.28 -5.14 9.31
C TYR A 78 -5.70 -5.67 9.04
N TYR A 79 -6.43 -6.03 10.09
CA TYR A 79 -7.79 -6.54 9.94
C TYR A 79 -8.76 -5.48 9.41
N MET A 80 -8.62 -4.24 9.82
CA MET A 80 -9.42 -3.14 9.29
C MET A 80 -9.22 -2.97 7.78
N ILE A 81 -7.97 -3.02 7.32
CA ILE A 81 -7.65 -2.92 5.89
C ILE A 81 -8.16 -4.13 5.13
N MET A 82 -8.04 -5.33 5.71
CA MET A 82 -8.55 -6.55 5.08
C MET A 82 -10.06 -6.50 4.85
N ASN A 83 -10.80 -5.94 5.80
CA ASN A 83 -12.24 -5.81 5.68
C ASN A 83 -12.65 -4.61 4.82
N ASN A 84 -11.75 -3.66 4.60
CA ASN A 84 -11.97 -2.48 3.78
C ASN A 84 -10.69 -2.14 3.00
N PRO A 85 -10.42 -2.82 1.88
CA PRO A 85 -9.19 -2.63 1.12
C PRO A 85 -8.93 -1.20 0.68
N LYS A 86 -9.98 -0.41 0.45
CA LYS A 86 -9.84 1.00 0.07
C LYS A 86 -9.21 1.86 1.16
N LEU A 87 -9.15 1.33 2.40
CA LEU A 87 -8.52 2.02 3.52
C LEU A 87 -6.99 2.08 3.36
N LEU A 88 -6.40 1.13 2.64
CA LEU A 88 -4.96 1.10 2.42
C LEU A 88 -4.54 2.27 1.52
N LYS A 89 -3.53 2.99 1.97
CA LYS A 89 -2.87 4.01 1.16
C LYS A 89 -1.97 3.31 0.15
N SER A 90 -2.32 3.38 -1.11
CA SER A 90 -1.64 2.68 -2.21
C SER A 90 -1.32 3.66 -3.34
N PRO A 91 -0.42 3.32 -4.28
CA PRO A 91 0.33 2.07 -4.36
C PRO A 91 1.60 2.08 -3.51
N ILE A 92 2.03 0.87 -3.14
CA ILE A 92 3.27 0.67 -2.39
C ILE A 92 4.18 -0.23 -3.21
N ALA A 93 5.41 0.22 -3.46
CA ALA A 93 6.41 -0.55 -4.19
C ALA A 93 7.44 -1.13 -3.21
N LEU A 94 7.76 -2.42 -3.39
CA LEU A 94 8.76 -3.12 -2.59
C LEU A 94 9.77 -3.77 -3.53
N PHE A 95 11.05 -3.54 -3.27
CA PHE A 95 12.14 -4.16 -4.03
C PHE A 95 13.33 -4.40 -3.10
N ARG A 96 13.67 -5.66 -2.90
CA ARG A 96 14.71 -6.05 -1.95
C ARG A 96 14.35 -5.51 -0.56
N ASN A 97 15.20 -4.63 0.00
CA ASN A 97 14.96 -4.03 1.31
C ASN A 97 14.39 -2.61 1.26
N LYS A 98 13.95 -2.17 0.07
CA LYS A 98 13.38 -0.84 -0.11
C LYS A 98 11.87 -0.90 -0.22
N VAL A 99 11.21 0.07 0.39
CA VAL A 99 9.77 0.28 0.29
C VAL A 99 9.51 1.75 -0.02
N VAL A 100 8.65 2.01 -1.00
CA VAL A 100 8.32 3.38 -1.41
C VAL A 100 6.81 3.51 -1.53
N PHE A 101 6.25 4.55 -0.90
CA PHE A 101 4.92 5.03 -1.24
C PHE A 101 4.99 5.82 -2.54
N CYS A 102 4.13 5.46 -3.49
CA CYS A 102 4.09 6.15 -4.77
C CYS A 102 2.97 7.19 -4.77
N SER A 103 3.23 8.36 -4.22
CA SER A 103 2.28 9.48 -4.23
C SER A 103 1.97 9.94 -5.65
N THR A 104 2.97 9.82 -6.55
CA THR A 104 2.82 10.00 -7.98
C THR A 104 3.30 8.73 -8.68
N PRO A 105 2.82 8.43 -9.91
CA PRO A 105 3.23 7.21 -10.63
C PRO A 105 4.75 7.09 -10.81
N SER A 106 5.44 8.20 -11.04
CA SER A 106 6.89 8.19 -11.24
C SER A 106 7.69 7.90 -9.96
N ASP A 107 7.08 7.95 -8.79
CA ASP A 107 7.77 7.62 -7.54
C ASP A 107 8.27 6.18 -7.50
N VAL A 108 7.66 5.28 -8.29
CA VAL A 108 8.12 3.89 -8.38
C VAL A 108 9.56 3.80 -8.92
N LEU A 109 10.02 4.80 -9.66
CA LEU A 109 11.39 4.85 -10.16
C LEU A 109 12.43 4.98 -9.05
N LYS A 110 12.03 5.47 -7.88
CA LYS A 110 12.90 5.63 -6.72
C LYS A 110 13.29 4.30 -6.08
N ILE A 111 12.57 3.21 -6.43
CA ILE A 111 12.82 1.89 -5.86
C ILE A 111 14.04 1.21 -6.47
N CYS A 112 14.45 1.62 -7.63
CA CYS A 112 15.56 1.02 -8.38
C CYS A 112 16.89 1.67 -8.05
#